data_be3d3cd70dc5b243619e43377caa1c5a
#
_entry.id   be3d3cd70dc5b243619e43377caa1c5a
#
_cell.length_a   1.000
_cell.length_b   1.000
_cell.length_c   1.000
_cell.angle_alpha   90.00
_cell.angle_beta   90.00
_cell.angle_gamma   90.00
#
_symmetry.space_group_name_H-M   'P 1'
#
loop_
_entity.id
_entity.type
_entity.pdbx_description
1 polymer ?
#
loop_
_entity_poly.entity_id
_entity_poly.type
_entity_poly.pdbx_seq_one_letter_code
_entity_poly.pdbx_strand_id
1 'polypeptide(L)'
;MRIGIFGGSFNPIHNGHIALACRIRQLAKLDEIWFVVSPHNPLKSADGLMPDADRLNMVRIALSGTEGLVASDYEFHLPRPSYMLNTLQHLSADYPDDSFHLIIGADNWACFNQWHGYEEIIRNYGIFIYPREGTEIDAASLPSNVRLLDTGLYNISSTEVRQLLSEGKSIAKLVPPQVAEYISSHNLMPVAESNAAGSTLPSGSTPCPTADDEVLISVIVPIYNKAEYVEDCLLSILTQDFPSFEVIAVEDGSKDNSGEICNRIAAERPNITVLHPENGGVTAARRLGYEHSRGKYITFVDADDKMLPYALRRLYEEIESTGADEVVARYINQYDELCGHEGGKFMQPSWMIKELLASRAGFCVLWAVLFRRELLEGCLNTPRKIRSGEDILMQIICLTKNPKVWFSDEVVYMYNMGLPNDRTLNLDDEMLYDDILLRLFRDRMDEYGPYIVLHQTKMYENFIYERQYDALPKYYRFLRKADKSRLSLADRIAIMLPPCIAHYPIAMKKNRQMPDRTRLQAEKG
;
A
#
# COMPACT_ATOMS: atom_id res chain seq x y z
N MET A 1 29.30 21.34 -3.90
CA MET A 1 29.25 21.50 -2.43
C MET A 1 28.95 20.13 -1.78
N ARG A 2 29.24 20.01 -0.48
CA ARG A 2 28.82 18.82 0.31
C ARG A 2 27.56 19.18 1.10
N ILE A 3 26.44 18.65 0.70
CA ILE A 3 25.12 19.03 1.23
C ILE A 3 24.52 17.87 2.05
N GLY A 4 24.12 18.17 3.27
CA GLY A 4 23.39 17.24 4.13
C GLY A 4 21.87 17.35 3.91
N ILE A 5 21.21 16.25 3.61
CA ILE A 5 19.74 16.19 3.48
C ILE A 5 19.15 15.77 4.80
N PHE A 6 18.47 16.69 5.45
CA PHE A 6 17.77 16.48 6.70
C PHE A 6 16.26 16.52 6.42
N GLY A 7 15.71 15.34 6.06
CA GLY A 7 14.29 15.16 5.77
C GLY A 7 13.44 15.09 7.02
N GLY A 8 12.28 15.71 7.00
CA GLY A 8 11.37 15.64 8.14
C GLY A 8 10.05 16.37 7.93
N SER A 9 9.06 16.03 8.73
CA SER A 9 7.76 16.75 8.74
C SER A 9 7.86 18.13 9.38
N PHE A 10 8.81 18.37 10.31
CA PHE A 10 9.02 19.62 11.05
C PHE A 10 7.71 20.24 11.57
N ASN A 11 6.98 19.48 12.39
CA ASN A 11 5.62 19.78 12.82
C ASN A 11 5.49 20.08 14.34
N PRO A 12 5.87 21.27 14.82
CA PRO A 12 6.65 22.28 14.13
C PRO A 12 8.17 22.03 14.22
N ILE A 13 8.96 22.81 13.48
CA ILE A 13 10.41 22.94 13.70
C ILE A 13 10.66 23.50 15.11
N HIS A 14 11.73 23.05 15.76
CA HIS A 14 12.09 23.48 17.11
C HIS A 14 13.60 23.66 17.28
N ASN A 15 14.02 24.30 18.40
CA ASN A 15 15.40 24.62 18.67
C ASN A 15 16.34 23.41 18.65
N GLY A 16 15.83 22.21 19.01
CA GLY A 16 16.58 20.96 18.93
C GLY A 16 16.98 20.57 17.51
N HIS A 17 16.11 20.77 16.52
CA HIS A 17 16.42 20.50 15.11
C HIS A 17 17.56 21.42 14.61
N ILE A 18 17.49 22.70 14.95
CA ILE A 18 18.46 23.70 14.50
C ILE A 18 19.83 23.44 15.14
N ALA A 19 19.87 23.25 16.46
CA ALA A 19 21.10 22.98 17.20
C ALA A 19 21.78 21.69 16.72
N LEU A 20 20.98 20.62 16.52
CA LEU A 20 21.45 19.36 15.97
C LEU A 20 22.05 19.53 14.58
N ALA A 21 21.36 20.21 13.67
CA ALA A 21 21.85 20.47 12.32
C ALA A 21 23.16 21.27 12.30
N CYS A 22 23.26 22.33 13.10
CA CYS A 22 24.51 23.08 13.25
C CYS A 22 25.66 22.18 13.72
N ARG A 23 25.40 21.29 14.69
CA ARG A 23 26.40 20.36 15.21
C ARG A 23 26.83 19.32 14.18
N ILE A 24 25.88 18.75 13.44
CA ILE A 24 26.14 17.80 12.36
C ILE A 24 26.97 18.48 11.25
N ARG A 25 26.58 19.67 10.82
CA ARG A 25 27.32 20.44 9.81
C ARG A 25 28.80 20.56 10.15
N GLN A 26 29.11 20.87 11.41
CA GLN A 26 30.51 21.01 11.89
C GLN A 26 31.22 19.65 11.91
N LEU A 27 30.62 18.62 12.49
CA LEU A 27 31.26 17.30 12.66
C LEU A 27 31.45 16.54 11.33
N ALA A 28 30.49 16.68 10.41
CA ALA A 28 30.53 16.06 9.09
C ALA A 28 31.26 16.90 8.05
N LYS A 29 31.63 18.16 8.36
CA LYS A 29 32.24 19.14 7.46
C LYS A 29 31.40 19.33 6.20
N LEU A 30 30.11 19.60 6.40
CA LEU A 30 29.17 19.91 5.33
C LEU A 30 29.18 21.41 5.06
N ASP A 31 29.06 21.80 3.79
CA ASP A 31 28.93 23.19 3.39
C ASP A 31 27.55 23.71 3.80
N GLU A 32 26.51 22.91 3.53
CA GLU A 32 25.14 23.23 3.87
C GLU A 32 24.37 22.01 4.41
N ILE A 33 23.28 22.27 5.16
CA ILE A 33 22.25 21.29 5.46
C ILE A 33 20.93 21.83 4.95
N TRP A 34 20.29 21.03 4.08
CA TRP A 34 18.97 21.31 3.56
C TRP A 34 17.91 20.63 4.41
N PHE A 35 17.05 21.41 5.04
CA PHE A 35 15.85 20.94 5.72
C PHE A 35 14.78 20.68 4.68
N VAL A 36 14.71 19.45 4.21
CA VAL A 36 13.74 19.04 3.21
C VAL A 36 12.43 18.73 3.91
N VAL A 37 11.46 19.64 3.75
CA VAL A 37 10.13 19.50 4.37
C VAL A 37 9.35 18.47 3.59
N SER A 38 9.06 17.33 4.24
CA SER A 38 8.22 16.31 3.62
C SER A 38 6.75 16.74 3.68
N PRO A 39 6.06 16.84 2.54
CA PRO A 39 4.62 17.13 2.52
C PRO A 39 3.86 16.04 3.25
N HIS A 40 4.25 14.79 3.05
CA HIS A 40 3.77 13.64 3.77
C HIS A 40 4.90 12.61 3.91
N ASN A 41 5.35 12.39 5.14
CA ASN A 41 6.31 11.31 5.38
C ASN A 41 5.55 9.97 5.33
N PRO A 42 5.82 9.06 4.39
CA PRO A 42 5.10 7.80 4.26
C PRO A 42 5.19 6.90 5.51
N LEU A 43 6.13 7.21 6.42
CA LEU A 43 6.32 6.50 7.68
C LEU A 43 5.65 7.19 8.89
N LYS A 44 4.90 8.29 8.70
CA LYS A 44 4.26 9.04 9.79
C LYS A 44 2.79 9.32 9.47
N SER A 45 1.91 9.19 10.49
CA SER A 45 0.51 9.61 10.40
C SER A 45 0.41 11.10 9.99
N ALA A 46 -0.57 11.41 9.14
CA ALA A 46 -0.90 12.80 8.81
C ALA A 46 -1.70 13.50 9.92
N ASP A 47 -2.20 12.74 10.91
CA ASP A 47 -2.99 13.29 12.01
C ASP A 47 -2.18 14.28 12.85
N GLY A 48 -2.75 15.43 13.07
CA GLY A 48 -2.09 16.52 13.80
C GLY A 48 -0.95 17.19 13.02
N LEU A 49 -0.78 16.91 11.72
CA LEU A 49 0.13 17.68 10.87
C LEU A 49 -0.49 19.05 10.57
N MET A 50 0.28 20.10 10.86
CA MET A 50 -0.03 21.43 10.37
C MET A 50 0.06 21.44 8.83
N PRO A 51 -0.68 22.32 8.13
CA PRO A 51 -0.64 22.40 6.68
C PRO A 51 0.79 22.49 6.13
N ASP A 52 1.05 21.83 5.00
CA ASP A 52 2.37 21.74 4.37
C ASP A 52 3.04 23.12 4.20
N ALA A 53 2.26 24.11 3.73
CA ALA A 53 2.72 25.47 3.53
C ALA A 53 3.16 26.15 4.84
N ASP A 54 2.43 25.92 5.93
CA ASP A 54 2.75 26.49 7.24
C ASP A 54 3.99 25.84 7.83
N ARG A 55 4.17 24.52 7.68
CA ARG A 55 5.38 23.82 8.13
C ARG A 55 6.62 24.31 7.39
N LEU A 56 6.53 24.48 6.08
CA LEU A 56 7.60 25.06 5.28
C LEU A 56 7.91 26.50 5.67
N ASN A 57 6.89 27.33 5.89
CA ASN A 57 7.08 28.70 6.32
C ASN A 57 7.73 28.79 7.70
N MET A 58 7.33 27.93 8.65
CA MET A 58 7.98 27.86 9.96
C MET A 58 9.45 27.45 9.84
N VAL A 59 9.80 26.53 8.94
CA VAL A 59 11.21 26.17 8.67
C VAL A 59 11.96 27.34 8.06
N ARG A 60 11.41 28.05 7.07
CA ARG A 60 12.02 29.25 6.49
C ARG A 60 12.28 30.33 7.53
N ILE A 61 11.28 30.60 8.38
CA ILE A 61 11.40 31.59 9.48
C ILE A 61 12.47 31.17 10.48
N ALA A 62 12.44 29.87 10.89
CA ALA A 62 13.38 29.36 11.89
C ALA A 62 14.83 29.38 11.47
N LEU A 63 15.10 29.21 10.18
CA LEU A 63 16.45 29.17 9.62
C LEU A 63 16.92 30.53 9.11
N SER A 64 16.07 31.56 9.10
CA SER A 64 16.41 32.91 8.67
C SER A 64 17.59 33.46 9.48
N GLY A 65 18.69 33.78 8.78
CA GLY A 65 19.90 34.30 9.41
C GLY A 65 20.87 33.24 9.94
N THR A 66 20.57 31.94 9.78
CA THR A 66 21.49 30.85 10.16
C THR A 66 22.30 30.40 8.94
N GLU A 67 23.57 30.75 8.87
CA GLU A 67 24.44 30.42 7.75
C GLU A 67 24.61 28.91 7.56
N GLY A 68 24.45 28.44 6.32
CA GLY A 68 24.61 27.04 5.93
C GLY A 68 23.45 26.10 6.32
N LEU A 69 22.31 26.66 6.76
CA LEU A 69 21.06 25.92 6.89
C LEU A 69 20.01 26.45 5.91
N VAL A 70 19.44 25.60 5.08
CA VAL A 70 18.55 25.98 3.98
C VAL A 70 17.21 25.26 4.15
N ALA A 71 16.11 26.00 4.04
CA ALA A 71 14.76 25.40 3.96
C ALA A 71 14.46 25.00 2.52
N SER A 72 14.11 23.75 2.30
CA SER A 72 13.83 23.20 0.97
C SER A 72 12.41 22.68 0.88
N ASP A 73 11.70 23.11 -0.15
CA ASP A 73 10.39 22.61 -0.57
C ASP A 73 10.50 21.56 -1.70
N TYR A 74 11.68 21.03 -1.91
CA TYR A 74 11.98 20.16 -3.05
C TYR A 74 11.03 18.97 -3.18
N GLU A 75 10.68 18.31 -2.07
CA GLU A 75 9.72 17.19 -2.07
C GLU A 75 8.29 17.62 -2.43
N PHE A 76 7.94 18.92 -2.37
CA PHE A 76 6.60 19.38 -2.78
C PHE A 76 6.40 19.31 -4.29
N HIS A 77 7.49 19.28 -5.03
CA HIS A 77 7.52 19.24 -6.51
C HIS A 77 7.75 17.84 -7.06
N LEU A 78 8.01 16.86 -6.18
CA LEU A 78 8.19 15.46 -6.59
C LEU A 78 6.86 14.70 -6.62
N PRO A 79 6.75 13.64 -7.45
CA PRO A 79 5.63 12.73 -7.41
C PRO A 79 5.45 12.14 -6.01
N ARG A 80 4.20 12.06 -5.55
CA ARG A 80 3.86 11.46 -4.24
C ARG A 80 3.53 9.98 -4.39
N PRO A 81 3.91 9.13 -3.40
CA PRO A 81 4.66 9.43 -2.19
C PRO A 81 6.14 9.70 -2.48
N SER A 82 6.74 10.71 -1.80
CA SER A 82 8.15 11.02 -1.95
C SER A 82 8.99 10.09 -1.04
N TYR A 83 9.69 9.15 -1.64
CA TYR A 83 10.69 8.35 -0.93
C TYR A 83 12.04 9.06 -0.94
N MET A 84 12.80 8.88 0.13
CA MET A 84 14.11 9.53 0.27
C MET A 84 15.09 9.16 -0.86
N LEU A 85 15.02 7.92 -1.38
CA LEU A 85 15.81 7.54 -2.55
C LEU A 85 15.48 8.41 -3.76
N ASN A 86 14.20 8.58 -4.06
CA ASN A 86 13.74 9.41 -5.19
C ASN A 86 14.19 10.88 -5.02
N THR A 87 14.05 11.41 -3.80
CA THR A 87 14.51 12.76 -3.46
C THR A 87 16.00 12.92 -3.73
N LEU A 88 16.82 11.97 -3.26
CA LEU A 88 18.27 12.00 -3.46
C LEU A 88 18.66 11.86 -4.93
N GLN A 89 18.00 10.99 -5.68
CA GLN A 89 18.25 10.77 -7.12
C GLN A 89 17.92 12.03 -7.93
N HIS A 90 16.76 12.66 -7.70
CA HIS A 90 16.37 13.88 -8.40
C HIS A 90 17.31 15.06 -8.03
N LEU A 91 17.63 15.21 -6.74
CA LEU A 91 18.62 16.22 -6.31
C LEU A 91 19.96 16.02 -7.00
N SER A 92 20.45 14.78 -7.11
CA SER A 92 21.71 14.48 -7.79
C SER A 92 21.66 14.74 -9.30
N ALA A 93 20.49 14.60 -9.91
CA ALA A 93 20.29 14.92 -11.34
C ALA A 93 20.21 16.44 -11.58
N ASP A 94 19.52 17.17 -10.71
CA ASP A 94 19.34 18.63 -10.83
C ASP A 94 20.58 19.43 -10.42
N TYR A 95 21.40 18.87 -9.51
CA TYR A 95 22.63 19.49 -8.99
C TYR A 95 23.84 18.55 -9.17
N PRO A 96 24.30 18.32 -10.40
CA PRO A 96 25.32 17.30 -10.70
C PRO A 96 26.73 17.61 -10.13
N ASP A 97 27.00 18.88 -9.79
CA ASP A 97 28.27 19.30 -9.20
C ASP A 97 28.29 19.20 -7.67
N ASP A 98 27.18 18.82 -7.04
CA ASP A 98 27.04 18.72 -5.59
C ASP A 98 27.03 17.26 -5.12
N SER A 99 27.46 17.04 -3.88
CA SER A 99 27.39 15.72 -3.26
C SER A 99 26.41 15.72 -2.10
N PHE A 100 25.41 14.84 -2.18
CA PHE A 100 24.36 14.74 -1.18
C PHE A 100 24.64 13.64 -0.16
N HIS A 101 24.34 13.93 1.10
CA HIS A 101 24.55 13.05 2.24
C HIS A 101 23.25 13.00 3.06
N LEU A 102 22.76 11.81 3.36
CA LEU A 102 21.54 11.64 4.16
C LEU A 102 21.83 11.81 5.66
N ILE A 103 20.98 12.52 6.38
CA ILE A 103 21.05 12.72 7.84
C ILE A 103 19.83 12.06 8.48
N ILE A 104 20.04 11.07 9.36
CA ILE A 104 18.96 10.34 10.03
C ILE A 104 19.28 10.08 11.50
N GLY A 105 18.24 9.90 12.32
CA GLY A 105 18.38 9.48 13.71
C GLY A 105 18.69 7.98 13.84
N ALA A 106 19.24 7.60 14.98
CA ALA A 106 19.54 6.21 15.32
C ALA A 106 18.29 5.32 15.28
N ASP A 107 17.13 5.86 15.66
CA ASP A 107 15.82 5.24 15.57
C ASP A 107 15.43 4.88 14.12
N ASN A 108 15.67 5.78 13.18
CA ASN A 108 15.46 5.53 11.74
C ASN A 108 16.48 4.54 11.18
N TRP A 109 17.73 4.59 11.64
CA TRP A 109 18.73 3.61 11.22
C TRP A 109 18.39 2.19 11.65
N ALA A 110 17.81 2.01 12.84
CA ALA A 110 17.39 0.71 13.34
C ALA A 110 16.34 0.01 12.43
N CYS A 111 15.55 0.81 11.69
CA CYS A 111 14.59 0.30 10.71
C CYS A 111 14.93 0.71 9.27
N PHE A 112 16.19 1.10 9.00
CA PHE A 112 16.60 1.62 7.69
C PHE A 112 16.52 0.59 6.57
N ASN A 113 16.67 -0.68 6.88
CA ASN A 113 16.44 -1.80 5.96
C ASN A 113 15.00 -1.92 5.45
N GLN A 114 14.05 -1.20 6.08
CA GLN A 114 12.65 -1.12 5.65
C GLN A 114 12.40 0.08 4.71
N TRP A 115 13.40 0.96 4.54
CA TRP A 115 13.27 2.11 3.65
C TRP A 115 13.36 1.66 2.20
N HIS A 116 12.52 2.26 1.37
CA HIS A 116 12.54 2.00 -0.05
C HIS A 116 13.92 2.29 -0.65
N GLY A 117 14.50 1.29 -1.32
CA GLY A 117 15.82 1.38 -1.96
C GLY A 117 16.98 1.62 -0.99
N TYR A 118 16.87 1.20 0.28
CA TYR A 118 17.88 1.41 1.31
C TYR A 118 19.29 0.95 0.89
N GLU A 119 19.40 -0.16 0.16
CA GLU A 119 20.70 -0.65 -0.34
C GLU A 119 21.31 0.32 -1.37
N GLU A 120 20.48 0.92 -2.20
CA GLU A 120 20.91 1.90 -3.19
C GLU A 120 21.30 3.21 -2.51
N ILE A 121 20.57 3.63 -1.49
CA ILE A 121 20.97 4.78 -0.66
C ILE A 121 22.34 4.51 -0.02
N ILE A 122 22.54 3.35 0.62
CA ILE A 122 23.84 2.99 1.20
C ILE A 122 24.94 2.96 0.12
N ARG A 123 24.65 2.44 -1.06
CA ARG A 123 25.67 2.30 -2.13
C ARG A 123 26.13 3.65 -2.70
N ASN A 124 25.19 4.57 -2.89
CA ASN A 124 25.41 5.79 -3.68
C ASN A 124 25.62 7.05 -2.85
N TYR A 125 25.16 7.07 -1.58
CA TYR A 125 25.16 8.26 -0.75
C TYR A 125 25.89 8.04 0.58
N GLY A 126 26.52 9.09 1.11
CA GLY A 126 27.02 9.06 2.48
C GLY A 126 25.88 9.24 3.48
N ILE A 127 25.94 8.56 4.61
CA ILE A 127 24.91 8.63 5.64
C ILE A 127 25.53 9.07 6.96
N PHE A 128 24.93 10.09 7.59
CA PHE A 128 25.28 10.55 8.93
C PHE A 128 24.15 10.19 9.90
N ILE A 129 24.49 9.42 10.92
CA ILE A 129 23.56 9.01 11.97
C ILE A 129 23.82 9.83 13.22
N TYR A 130 22.78 10.40 13.81
CA TYR A 130 22.87 11.04 15.12
C TYR A 130 22.16 10.23 16.20
N PRO A 131 22.66 10.23 17.46
CA PRO A 131 22.12 9.42 18.55
C PRO A 131 20.71 9.83 18.94
N ARG A 132 19.92 8.85 19.34
CA ARG A 132 18.58 8.98 19.93
C ARG A 132 18.52 8.23 21.25
N GLU A 133 17.75 8.76 22.20
CA GLU A 133 17.54 8.09 23.49
C GLU A 133 16.92 6.68 23.29
N GLY A 134 17.47 5.69 23.97
CA GLY A 134 16.97 4.32 23.90
C GLY A 134 17.41 3.50 22.68
N THR A 135 18.24 4.04 21.78
CA THR A 135 18.73 3.30 20.61
C THR A 135 20.26 3.26 20.59
N GLU A 136 20.82 2.06 20.76
CA GLU A 136 22.27 1.82 20.66
C GLU A 136 22.61 1.35 19.24
N ILE A 137 23.70 1.89 18.69
CA ILE A 137 24.24 1.49 17.39
C ILE A 137 25.68 1.00 17.57
N ASP A 138 25.96 -0.20 17.10
CA ASP A 138 27.33 -0.70 16.99
C ASP A 138 28.04 -0.02 15.81
N ALA A 139 28.85 0.98 16.13
CA ALA A 139 29.62 1.72 15.14
C ALA A 139 30.61 0.87 14.34
N ALA A 140 31.01 -0.32 14.86
CA ALA A 140 31.93 -1.22 14.18
C ALA A 140 31.25 -2.03 13.05
N SER A 141 29.94 -2.18 13.11
CA SER A 141 29.12 -2.90 12.12
C SER A 141 28.66 -2.02 10.94
N LEU A 142 28.90 -0.71 10.99
CA LEU A 142 28.41 0.23 9.99
C LEU A 142 29.18 0.10 8.65
N PRO A 143 28.48 0.22 7.50
CA PRO A 143 29.13 0.34 6.18
C PRO A 143 30.13 1.53 6.14
N SER A 144 31.14 1.45 5.27
CA SER A 144 32.25 2.42 5.24
C SER A 144 31.86 3.86 4.96
N ASN A 145 30.72 4.07 4.29
CA ASN A 145 30.16 5.40 3.97
C ASN A 145 29.05 5.85 4.95
N VAL A 146 28.81 5.07 6.01
CA VAL A 146 27.87 5.39 7.08
C VAL A 146 28.64 5.75 8.35
N ARG A 147 28.33 6.87 8.97
CA ARG A 147 29.05 7.35 10.15
C ARG A 147 28.09 7.75 11.26
N LEU A 148 28.28 7.17 12.44
CA LEU A 148 27.66 7.65 13.66
C LEU A 148 28.41 8.89 14.14
N LEU A 149 27.69 9.98 14.38
CA LEU A 149 28.24 11.26 14.84
C LEU A 149 27.97 11.43 16.34
N ASP A 150 28.96 11.84 17.09
CA ASP A 150 28.80 12.22 18.48
C ASP A 150 28.26 13.66 18.59
N THR A 151 26.96 13.80 18.41
CA THR A 151 26.26 15.09 18.48
C THR A 151 25.82 15.44 19.90
N GLY A 152 25.82 14.48 20.83
CA GLY A 152 25.06 14.56 22.05
C GLY A 152 23.55 14.32 21.83
N LEU A 153 22.81 14.19 22.93
CA LEU A 153 21.34 14.03 22.91
C LEU A 153 20.64 15.39 22.96
N TYR A 154 19.63 15.57 22.14
CA TYR A 154 18.75 16.74 22.13
C TYR A 154 17.35 16.34 22.56
N ASN A 155 16.95 16.70 23.79
CA ASN A 155 15.72 16.25 24.44
C ASN A 155 14.50 17.14 24.13
N ILE A 156 14.40 17.70 22.92
CA ILE A 156 13.22 18.44 22.47
C ILE A 156 12.55 17.64 21.34
N SER A 157 11.26 17.44 21.44
CA SER A 157 10.49 16.76 20.39
C SER A 157 9.34 17.63 19.87
N SER A 158 8.99 17.49 18.58
CA SER A 158 7.81 18.15 18.03
C SER A 158 6.51 17.71 18.71
N THR A 159 6.46 16.49 19.23
CA THR A 159 5.34 15.97 20.02
C THR A 159 5.15 16.75 21.31
N GLU A 160 6.24 17.00 22.06
CA GLU A 160 6.19 17.83 23.26
C GLU A 160 5.71 19.25 22.95
N VAL A 161 6.17 19.85 21.86
CA VAL A 161 5.73 21.18 21.43
C VAL A 161 4.24 21.20 21.14
N ARG A 162 3.72 20.20 20.40
CA ARG A 162 2.28 20.08 20.10
C ARG A 162 1.44 19.85 21.35
N GLN A 163 1.91 19.04 22.30
CA GLN A 163 1.24 18.81 23.57
C GLN A 163 1.09 20.12 24.36
N LEU A 164 2.18 20.89 24.49
CA LEU A 164 2.13 22.18 25.19
C LEU A 164 1.19 23.19 24.50
N LEU A 165 1.16 23.19 23.16
CA LEU A 165 0.21 24.00 22.39
C LEU A 165 -1.23 23.58 22.67
N SER A 166 -1.54 22.29 22.67
CA SER A 166 -2.91 21.79 22.96
C SER A 166 -3.35 22.10 24.40
N GLU A 167 -2.40 22.16 25.34
CA GLU A 167 -2.65 22.55 26.73
C GLU A 167 -2.68 24.08 26.95
N GLY A 168 -2.53 24.88 25.89
CA GLY A 168 -2.45 26.34 25.99
C GLY A 168 -1.20 26.87 26.73
N LYS A 169 -0.18 26.03 26.84
CA LYS A 169 1.10 26.37 27.51
C LYS A 169 2.08 27.03 26.58
N SER A 170 3.00 27.82 27.16
CA SER A 170 4.03 28.52 26.37
C SER A 170 5.07 27.58 25.79
N ILE A 171 5.33 27.70 24.48
CA ILE A 171 6.35 26.98 23.73
C ILE A 171 7.61 27.83 23.47
N ALA A 172 7.67 29.05 24.00
CA ALA A 172 8.70 30.06 23.70
C ALA A 172 10.15 29.62 23.98
N LYS A 173 10.35 28.59 24.83
CA LYS A 173 11.68 28.03 25.11
C LYS A 173 12.07 26.90 24.16
N LEU A 174 11.11 26.30 23.48
CA LEU A 174 11.30 25.11 22.66
C LEU A 174 11.46 25.45 21.18
N VAL A 175 10.85 26.52 20.70
CA VAL A 175 10.90 26.96 19.31
C VAL A 175 11.52 28.36 19.19
N PRO A 176 12.03 28.76 18.01
CA PRO A 176 12.44 30.15 17.79
C PRO A 176 11.27 31.12 18.05
N PRO A 177 11.54 32.33 18.61
CA PRO A 177 10.49 33.29 18.94
C PRO A 177 9.55 33.62 17.75
N GLN A 178 10.12 33.75 16.56
CA GLN A 178 9.38 34.04 15.33
C GLN A 178 8.48 32.89 14.90
N VAL A 179 8.83 31.64 15.19
CA VAL A 179 8.00 30.47 14.96
C VAL A 179 6.84 30.44 15.95
N ALA A 180 7.08 30.77 17.23
CA ALA A 180 6.01 30.88 18.23
C ALA A 180 5.00 31.96 17.84
N GLU A 181 5.46 33.11 17.37
CA GLU A 181 4.62 34.20 16.86
C GLU A 181 3.83 33.77 15.62
N TYR A 182 4.46 33.07 14.67
CA TYR A 182 3.79 32.54 13.48
C TYR A 182 2.64 31.59 13.85
N ILE A 183 2.90 30.62 14.72
CA ILE A 183 1.90 29.67 15.21
C ILE A 183 0.69 30.40 15.85
N SER A 184 0.97 31.40 16.69
CA SER A 184 -0.07 32.16 17.37
C SER A 184 -0.90 33.03 16.42
N SER A 185 -0.24 33.73 15.47
CA SER A 185 -0.89 34.66 14.54
C SER A 185 -1.74 33.94 13.47
N HIS A 186 -1.38 32.70 13.11
CA HIS A 186 -2.11 31.90 12.13
C HIS A 186 -3.07 30.89 12.76
N ASN A 187 -3.25 30.94 14.09
CA ASN A 187 -4.12 30.03 14.84
C ASN A 187 -3.81 28.55 14.56
N LEU A 188 -2.54 28.20 14.35
CA LEU A 188 -2.11 26.85 14.09
C LEU A 188 -2.11 26.02 15.38
N MET A 189 -3.31 25.81 15.93
CA MET A 189 -3.51 24.87 17.02
C MET A 189 -3.53 23.45 16.42
N PRO A 190 -2.80 22.47 16.99
CA PRO A 190 -3.07 21.09 16.67
C PRO A 190 -4.55 20.84 17.02
N VAL A 191 -5.30 20.23 16.11
CA VAL A 191 -6.67 19.80 16.39
C VAL A 191 -6.58 18.98 17.68
N ALA A 192 -7.30 19.43 18.72
CA ALA A 192 -7.23 18.79 20.02
C ALA A 192 -7.62 17.32 19.86
N GLU A 193 -6.68 16.43 20.17
CA GLU A 193 -7.02 15.06 20.50
C GLU A 193 -8.06 15.15 21.60
N SER A 194 -9.26 14.63 21.36
CA SER A 194 -10.33 14.61 22.36
C SER A 194 -9.81 13.90 23.59
N ASN A 195 -9.72 14.66 24.70
CA ASN A 195 -9.22 14.22 25.99
C ASN A 195 -9.91 12.93 26.45
N ALA A 196 -9.21 11.82 26.37
CA ALA A 196 -9.36 10.73 27.30
C ALA A 196 -8.17 10.81 28.28
N ALA A 197 -8.48 11.10 29.51
CA ALA A 197 -7.54 11.41 30.57
C ALA A 197 -6.59 10.27 30.88
N GLY A 198 -5.32 10.65 30.98
CA GLY A 198 -4.37 10.05 31.94
C GLY A 198 -3.97 8.60 31.76
N SER A 199 -2.89 8.37 31.01
CA SER A 199 -1.97 7.32 31.40
C SER A 199 -0.57 7.56 30.84
N THR A 200 0.39 7.44 31.73
CA THR A 200 1.83 7.28 31.51
C THR A 200 2.10 6.29 30.37
N LEU A 201 2.97 6.67 29.44
CA LEU A 201 3.49 5.78 28.39
C LEU A 201 4.05 4.49 29.02
N PRO A 202 3.56 3.33 28.63
CA PRO A 202 4.33 2.10 28.72
C PRO A 202 4.99 1.83 27.37
N SER A 203 6.26 1.55 27.45
CA SER A 203 7.02 0.82 26.45
C SER A 203 6.28 -0.46 26.03
N GLY A 204 6.02 -0.60 24.74
CA GLY A 204 5.70 -1.88 24.13
C GLY A 204 4.26 -2.36 24.24
N SER A 205 3.72 -2.73 23.12
CA SER A 205 2.45 -3.42 22.88
C SER A 205 1.19 -2.55 22.96
N THR A 206 0.56 -2.36 21.80
CA THR A 206 -0.87 -2.03 21.69
C THR A 206 -1.64 -3.06 22.52
N PRO A 207 -2.54 -2.67 23.45
CA PRO A 207 -3.35 -3.64 24.17
C PRO A 207 -4.16 -4.42 23.14
N CYS A 208 -4.13 -5.74 23.24
CA CYS A 208 -5.09 -6.59 22.57
C CYS A 208 -6.51 -6.14 22.93
N PRO A 209 -7.44 -6.00 21.99
CA PRO A 209 -8.84 -5.89 22.33
C PRO A 209 -9.18 -7.09 23.23
N THR A 210 -9.65 -6.80 24.43
CA THR A 210 -10.22 -7.84 25.31
C THR A 210 -11.50 -8.36 24.65
N ALA A 211 -12.04 -9.48 25.09
CA ALA A 211 -13.25 -10.07 24.51
C ALA A 211 -14.46 -9.10 24.47
N ASP A 212 -14.40 -8.01 25.24
CA ASP A 212 -15.43 -6.98 25.38
C ASP A 212 -15.13 -5.69 24.56
N ASP A 213 -13.94 -5.57 23.92
CA ASP A 213 -13.61 -4.41 23.10
C ASP A 213 -14.13 -4.61 21.66
N GLU A 214 -14.80 -3.58 21.12
CA GLU A 214 -15.33 -3.59 19.77
C GLU A 214 -14.19 -3.59 18.74
N VAL A 215 -14.04 -4.69 17.97
CA VAL A 215 -13.11 -4.76 16.85
C VAL A 215 -13.69 -4.01 15.66
N LEU A 216 -13.00 -2.97 15.18
CA LEU A 216 -13.45 -2.19 14.04
C LEU A 216 -13.09 -2.82 12.70
N ILE A 217 -11.84 -3.28 12.53
CA ILE A 217 -11.38 -3.87 11.26
C ILE A 217 -10.81 -5.26 11.51
N SER A 218 -11.23 -6.25 10.71
CA SER A 218 -10.55 -7.53 10.60
C SER A 218 -9.77 -7.59 9.29
N VAL A 219 -8.47 -7.88 9.39
CA VAL A 219 -7.58 -8.11 8.27
C VAL A 219 -7.43 -9.61 8.06
N ILE A 220 -7.88 -10.11 6.91
CA ILE A 220 -7.84 -11.53 6.59
C ILE A 220 -6.69 -11.80 5.62
N VAL A 221 -5.79 -12.72 5.99
CA VAL A 221 -4.59 -13.06 5.22
C VAL A 221 -4.64 -14.55 4.86
N PRO A 222 -5.01 -14.93 3.62
CA PRO A 222 -4.90 -16.30 3.15
C PRO A 222 -3.43 -16.63 2.84
N ILE A 223 -2.92 -17.74 3.38
CA ILE A 223 -1.50 -18.10 3.30
C ILE A 223 -1.38 -19.52 2.76
N TYR A 224 -0.60 -19.71 1.69
CA TYR A 224 -0.25 -21.02 1.17
C TYR A 224 1.11 -20.97 0.46
N ASN A 225 2.11 -21.67 0.99
CA ASN A 225 3.50 -21.72 0.48
C ASN A 225 4.09 -20.32 0.25
N LYS A 226 4.12 -19.49 1.29
CA LYS A 226 4.61 -18.11 1.27
C LYS A 226 5.68 -17.82 2.34
N ALA A 227 6.47 -18.83 2.74
CA ALA A 227 7.47 -18.68 3.80
C ALA A 227 8.46 -17.53 3.57
N GLU A 228 8.76 -17.19 2.30
CA GLU A 228 9.66 -16.09 1.93
C GLU A 228 9.06 -14.70 2.17
N TYR A 229 7.72 -14.56 2.16
CA TYR A 229 7.04 -13.27 2.14
C TYR A 229 6.17 -13.02 3.38
N VAL A 230 5.62 -14.09 3.97
CA VAL A 230 4.56 -14.02 4.98
C VAL A 230 4.96 -13.25 6.23
N GLU A 231 6.23 -13.29 6.65
CA GLU A 231 6.71 -12.53 7.80
C GLU A 231 6.59 -11.03 7.55
N ASP A 232 7.12 -10.55 6.44
CA ASP A 232 7.05 -9.14 6.04
C ASP A 232 5.61 -8.67 5.86
N CYS A 233 4.75 -9.50 5.25
CA CYS A 233 3.32 -9.23 5.10
C CYS A 233 2.66 -9.02 6.45
N LEU A 234 2.76 -10.00 7.36
CA LEU A 234 2.13 -9.92 8.68
C LEU A 234 2.68 -8.77 9.53
N LEU A 235 3.99 -8.51 9.48
CA LEU A 235 4.58 -7.37 10.18
C LEU A 235 4.07 -6.03 9.63
N SER A 236 3.86 -5.90 8.32
CA SER A 236 3.30 -4.68 7.72
C SER A 236 1.88 -4.38 8.20
N ILE A 237 1.11 -5.43 8.53
CA ILE A 237 -0.24 -5.30 9.08
C ILE A 237 -0.19 -5.05 10.60
N LEU A 238 0.61 -5.82 11.34
CA LEU A 238 0.68 -5.75 12.80
C LEU A 238 1.31 -4.45 13.34
N THR A 239 1.99 -3.69 12.47
CA THR A 239 2.57 -2.37 12.78
C THR A 239 1.70 -1.21 12.33
N GLN A 240 0.44 -1.45 11.92
CA GLN A 240 -0.48 -0.39 11.53
C GLN A 240 -0.80 0.56 12.70
N ASP A 241 -0.82 1.85 12.40
CA ASP A 241 -1.24 2.90 13.34
C ASP A 241 -2.78 2.99 13.39
N PHE A 242 -3.39 1.93 13.90
CA PHE A 242 -4.84 1.85 14.12
C PHE A 242 -5.14 1.03 15.38
N PRO A 243 -5.93 1.54 16.34
CA PRO A 243 -6.01 0.94 17.67
C PRO A 243 -6.92 -0.30 17.76
N SER A 244 -7.89 -0.45 16.85
CA SER A 244 -8.96 -1.45 16.97
C SER A 244 -9.04 -2.35 15.75
N PHE A 245 -8.07 -3.27 15.61
CA PHE A 245 -8.08 -4.27 14.55
C PHE A 245 -7.59 -5.63 15.05
N GLU A 246 -7.99 -6.65 14.33
CA GLU A 246 -7.48 -8.01 14.46
C GLU A 246 -6.96 -8.53 13.12
N VAL A 247 -6.06 -9.49 13.18
CA VAL A 247 -5.54 -10.21 12.02
C VAL A 247 -5.97 -11.67 12.09
N ILE A 248 -6.60 -12.16 11.04
CA ILE A 248 -6.94 -13.57 10.88
C ILE A 248 -6.05 -14.15 9.78
N ALA A 249 -4.96 -14.79 10.17
CA ALA A 249 -4.04 -15.48 9.28
C ALA A 249 -4.55 -16.90 9.04
N VAL A 250 -4.93 -17.22 7.81
CA VAL A 250 -5.44 -18.55 7.46
C VAL A 250 -4.37 -19.30 6.69
N GLU A 251 -3.64 -20.15 7.39
CA GLU A 251 -2.59 -20.99 6.83
C GLU A 251 -3.22 -22.26 6.22
N ASP A 252 -3.41 -22.27 4.90
CA ASP A 252 -4.20 -23.22 4.13
C ASP A 252 -3.41 -24.50 3.77
N GLY A 253 -2.76 -25.12 4.77
CA GLY A 253 -2.05 -26.38 4.64
C GLY A 253 -0.77 -26.29 3.80
N SER A 254 0.09 -25.30 4.04
CA SER A 254 1.38 -25.12 3.37
C SER A 254 2.32 -26.30 3.57
N LYS A 255 3.23 -26.49 2.63
CA LYS A 255 4.26 -27.53 2.66
C LYS A 255 5.64 -26.96 3.04
N ASP A 256 5.74 -25.64 3.11
CA ASP A 256 6.93 -24.90 3.53
C ASP A 256 6.80 -24.42 4.99
N ASN A 257 7.71 -23.58 5.45
CA ASN A 257 7.74 -23.07 6.82
C ASN A 257 6.73 -21.95 7.11
N SER A 258 5.76 -21.67 6.21
CA SER A 258 4.79 -20.58 6.40
C SER A 258 4.04 -20.71 7.72
N GLY A 259 3.58 -21.93 8.08
CA GLY A 259 2.85 -22.18 9.32
C GLY A 259 3.68 -21.94 10.58
N GLU A 260 4.96 -22.32 10.58
CA GLU A 260 5.86 -22.08 11.71
C GLU A 260 6.12 -20.59 11.92
N ILE A 261 6.30 -19.81 10.82
CA ILE A 261 6.48 -18.37 10.87
C ILE A 261 5.22 -17.69 11.45
N CYS A 262 4.03 -18.06 10.97
CA CYS A 262 2.76 -17.52 11.48
C CYS A 262 2.59 -17.79 12.98
N ASN A 263 2.85 -19.01 13.42
CA ASN A 263 2.72 -19.38 14.84
C ASN A 263 3.73 -18.62 15.72
N ARG A 264 4.97 -18.42 15.26
CA ARG A 264 5.98 -17.63 15.95
C ARG A 264 5.52 -16.19 16.16
N ILE A 265 5.01 -15.55 15.12
CA ILE A 265 4.50 -14.17 15.18
C ILE A 265 3.29 -14.08 16.12
N ALA A 266 2.37 -15.03 16.04
CA ALA A 266 1.19 -15.07 16.89
C ALA A 266 1.50 -15.26 18.38
N ALA A 267 2.58 -15.96 18.70
CA ALA A 267 3.02 -16.11 20.10
C ALA A 267 3.47 -14.78 20.73
N GLU A 268 3.90 -13.82 19.93
CA GLU A 268 4.39 -12.51 20.39
C GLU A 268 3.36 -11.39 20.26
N ARG A 269 2.26 -11.62 19.56
CA ARG A 269 1.27 -10.59 19.19
C ARG A 269 -0.16 -11.05 19.51
N PRO A 270 -0.84 -10.40 20.44
CA PRO A 270 -2.16 -10.85 20.90
C PRO A 270 -3.32 -10.55 19.90
N ASN A 271 -3.11 -9.64 18.94
CA ASN A 271 -4.13 -9.25 17.96
C ASN A 271 -4.09 -10.05 16.65
N ILE A 272 -3.37 -11.18 16.60
CA ILE A 272 -3.38 -12.11 15.48
C ILE A 272 -3.87 -13.50 15.92
N THR A 273 -4.75 -14.07 15.11
CA THR A 273 -5.22 -15.45 15.23
C THR A 273 -4.76 -16.23 14.01
N VAL A 274 -4.13 -17.38 14.20
CA VAL A 274 -3.71 -18.27 13.12
C VAL A 274 -4.66 -19.47 13.07
N LEU A 275 -5.23 -19.72 11.90
CA LEU A 275 -6.08 -20.88 11.63
C LEU A 275 -5.34 -21.85 10.71
N HIS A 276 -5.40 -23.15 11.01
CA HIS A 276 -4.75 -24.22 10.25
C HIS A 276 -5.78 -25.22 9.70
N PRO A 277 -6.57 -24.85 8.66
CA PRO A 277 -7.46 -25.82 8.00
C PRO A 277 -6.67 -26.81 7.13
N GLU A 278 -7.36 -27.86 6.70
CA GLU A 278 -6.90 -28.63 5.53
C GLU A 278 -6.98 -27.75 4.28
N ASN A 279 -6.04 -27.93 3.33
CA ASN A 279 -5.99 -27.10 2.13
C ASN A 279 -7.33 -27.06 1.36
N GLY A 280 -7.98 -25.93 1.42
CA GLY A 280 -9.26 -25.61 0.79
C GLY A 280 -9.17 -24.69 -0.42
N GLY A 281 -8.02 -24.05 -0.62
CA GLY A 281 -7.79 -23.01 -1.61
C GLY A 281 -8.15 -21.60 -1.11
N VAL A 282 -7.66 -20.59 -1.80
CA VAL A 282 -7.71 -19.17 -1.37
C VAL A 282 -9.11 -18.68 -1.02
N THR A 283 -10.14 -19.09 -1.76
CA THR A 283 -11.53 -18.70 -1.49
C THR A 283 -12.05 -19.30 -0.19
N ALA A 284 -11.71 -20.57 0.08
CA ALA A 284 -12.09 -21.22 1.34
C ALA A 284 -11.36 -20.59 2.52
N ALA A 285 -10.09 -20.26 2.35
CA ALA A 285 -9.29 -19.55 3.36
C ALA A 285 -9.87 -18.15 3.66
N ARG A 286 -10.21 -17.35 2.64
CA ARG A 286 -10.86 -16.05 2.83
C ARG A 286 -12.21 -16.17 3.55
N ARG A 287 -13.03 -17.15 3.19
CA ARG A 287 -14.32 -17.43 3.85
C ARG A 287 -14.11 -17.83 5.30
N LEU A 288 -13.21 -18.77 5.59
CA LEU A 288 -12.91 -19.20 6.96
C LEU A 288 -12.43 -18.03 7.82
N GLY A 289 -11.55 -17.18 7.26
CA GLY A 289 -11.12 -15.95 7.92
C GLY A 289 -12.28 -15.01 8.23
N TYR A 290 -13.20 -14.82 7.29
CA TYR A 290 -14.41 -14.02 7.50
C TYR A 290 -15.32 -14.60 8.60
N GLU A 291 -15.53 -15.91 8.62
CA GLU A 291 -16.36 -16.60 9.62
C GLU A 291 -15.77 -16.48 11.05
N HIS A 292 -14.45 -16.37 11.19
CA HIS A 292 -13.75 -16.23 12.47
C HIS A 292 -13.48 -14.77 12.85
N SER A 293 -13.71 -13.83 11.97
CA SER A 293 -13.47 -12.41 12.22
C SER A 293 -14.66 -11.74 12.92
N ARG A 294 -14.38 -10.63 13.67
CA ARG A 294 -15.38 -9.90 14.47
C ARG A 294 -15.56 -8.45 14.04
N GLY A 295 -14.64 -7.92 13.22
CA GLY A 295 -14.62 -6.52 12.83
C GLY A 295 -15.87 -6.06 12.10
N LYS A 296 -16.28 -4.83 12.34
CA LYS A 296 -17.34 -4.12 11.61
C LYS A 296 -17.01 -4.02 10.12
N TYR A 297 -15.72 -3.91 9.82
CA TYR A 297 -15.18 -3.83 8.46
C TYR A 297 -14.20 -4.97 8.21
N ILE A 298 -14.08 -5.37 6.95
CA ILE A 298 -13.20 -6.45 6.50
C ILE A 298 -12.29 -5.92 5.39
N THR A 299 -11.02 -6.27 5.45
CA THR A 299 -10.06 -6.13 4.34
C THR A 299 -9.28 -7.41 4.15
N PHE A 300 -8.82 -7.66 2.93
CA PHE A 300 -8.00 -8.82 2.57
C PHE A 300 -6.60 -8.35 2.20
N VAL A 301 -5.60 -9.16 2.57
CA VAL A 301 -4.19 -8.92 2.19
C VAL A 301 -3.62 -10.24 1.69
N ASP A 302 -3.07 -10.26 0.49
CA ASP A 302 -2.40 -11.44 -0.03
C ASP A 302 -1.02 -11.58 0.65
N ALA A 303 -0.63 -12.82 1.00
CA ALA A 303 0.52 -13.11 1.87
C ALA A 303 1.90 -12.76 1.28
N ASP A 304 1.95 -12.42 0.01
CA ASP A 304 3.15 -11.95 -0.71
C ASP A 304 3.20 -10.44 -0.91
N ASP A 305 2.22 -9.70 -0.38
CA ASP A 305 2.09 -8.26 -0.50
C ASP A 305 2.26 -7.55 0.86
N LYS A 306 2.19 -6.22 0.87
CA LYS A 306 2.32 -5.42 2.10
C LYS A 306 1.26 -4.31 2.18
N MET A 307 0.78 -4.04 3.39
CA MET A 307 0.03 -2.81 3.67
C MET A 307 0.98 -1.66 3.97
N LEU A 308 0.66 -0.47 3.51
CA LEU A 308 1.40 0.74 3.89
C LEU A 308 1.04 1.16 5.33
N PRO A 309 1.94 1.83 6.07
CA PRO A 309 1.82 2.00 7.54
C PRO A 309 0.55 2.67 8.08
N TYR A 310 -0.16 3.43 7.26
CA TYR A 310 -1.38 4.19 7.62
C TYR A 310 -2.65 3.63 6.97
N ALA A 311 -2.56 2.47 6.32
CA ALA A 311 -3.60 1.95 5.45
C ALA A 311 -4.95 1.75 6.17
N LEU A 312 -4.94 1.10 7.34
CA LEU A 312 -6.18 0.81 8.07
C LEU A 312 -6.88 2.09 8.54
N ARG A 313 -6.13 3.08 9.03
CA ARG A 313 -6.68 4.36 9.47
C ARG A 313 -7.33 5.09 8.31
N ARG A 314 -6.64 5.22 7.18
CA ARG A 314 -7.13 5.93 6.00
C ARG A 314 -8.41 5.30 5.44
N LEU A 315 -8.40 3.99 5.28
CA LEU A 315 -9.56 3.25 4.83
C LEU A 315 -10.76 3.42 5.78
N TYR A 316 -10.50 3.39 7.11
CA TYR A 316 -11.53 3.58 8.12
C TYR A 316 -12.13 4.99 8.11
N GLU A 317 -11.29 6.03 8.05
CA GLU A 317 -11.74 7.42 7.99
C GLU A 317 -12.61 7.69 6.77
N GLU A 318 -12.24 7.14 5.61
CA GLU A 318 -13.03 7.32 4.39
C GLU A 318 -14.35 6.55 4.42
N ILE A 319 -14.38 5.30 4.90
CA ILE A 319 -15.64 4.54 4.95
C ILE A 319 -16.64 5.16 5.95
N GLU A 320 -16.15 5.70 7.07
CA GLU A 320 -17.00 6.38 8.05
C GLU A 320 -17.46 7.75 7.57
N SER A 321 -16.56 8.57 7.01
CA SER A 321 -16.90 9.92 6.57
C SER A 321 -17.81 9.96 5.35
N THR A 322 -17.67 9.01 4.43
CA THR A 322 -18.48 8.93 3.20
C THR A 322 -19.76 8.14 3.39
N GLY A 323 -19.84 7.29 4.42
CA GLY A 323 -20.94 6.34 4.61
C GLY A 323 -21.01 5.29 3.49
N ALA A 324 -19.86 4.97 2.88
CA ALA A 324 -19.75 3.94 1.87
C ALA A 324 -19.95 2.53 2.47
N ASP A 325 -20.33 1.58 1.63
CA ASP A 325 -20.36 0.17 1.96
C ASP A 325 -19.05 -0.52 1.56
N GLU A 326 -18.31 0.12 0.63
CA GLU A 326 -17.03 -0.33 0.11
C GLU A 326 -16.16 0.87 -0.24
N VAL A 327 -14.89 0.84 0.20
CA VAL A 327 -13.85 1.82 -0.18
C VAL A 327 -12.79 1.09 -0.99
N VAL A 328 -12.57 1.52 -2.23
CA VAL A 328 -11.54 1.01 -3.13
C VAL A 328 -10.40 2.00 -3.21
N ALA A 329 -9.25 1.64 -2.65
CA ALA A 329 -8.08 2.51 -2.62
C ALA A 329 -7.09 2.21 -3.77
N ARG A 330 -6.05 3.02 -3.86
CA ARG A 330 -4.96 2.88 -4.83
C ARG A 330 -3.80 2.08 -4.22
N TYR A 331 -2.91 1.64 -5.09
CA TYR A 331 -1.72 0.87 -4.70
C TYR A 331 -0.49 1.28 -5.50
N ILE A 332 0.66 0.87 -5.01
CA ILE A 332 1.93 0.89 -5.75
C ILE A 332 2.37 -0.55 -6.03
N ASN A 333 3.07 -0.77 -7.12
CA ASN A 333 3.77 -2.03 -7.34
C ASN A 333 5.21 -1.96 -6.79
N GLN A 334 5.98 -3.05 -6.87
CA GLN A 334 7.37 -3.09 -6.42
C GLN A 334 8.33 -2.17 -7.21
N TYR A 335 7.86 -1.51 -8.26
CA TYR A 335 8.60 -0.51 -9.04
C TYR A 335 8.14 0.92 -8.73
N ASP A 336 7.36 1.11 -7.65
CA ASP A 336 6.72 2.36 -7.22
C ASP A 336 5.80 3.00 -8.26
N GLU A 337 5.33 2.22 -9.21
CA GLU A 337 4.33 2.71 -10.16
C GLU A 337 2.97 2.80 -9.46
N LEU A 338 2.41 4.00 -9.45
CA LEU A 338 1.08 4.24 -8.90
C LEU A 338 0.01 3.64 -9.79
N CYS A 339 -0.81 2.80 -9.20
CA CYS A 339 -1.87 2.07 -9.86
C CYS A 339 -3.23 2.35 -9.20
N GLY A 340 -4.30 2.14 -9.95
CA GLY A 340 -5.67 2.40 -9.52
C GLY A 340 -6.29 3.61 -10.24
N HIS A 341 -7.60 3.77 -10.10
CA HIS A 341 -8.33 4.90 -10.66
C HIS A 341 -8.22 6.14 -9.78
N GLU A 342 -8.44 7.32 -10.38
CA GLU A 342 -8.65 8.56 -9.64
C GLU A 342 -9.82 8.41 -8.67
N GLY A 343 -9.61 8.80 -7.41
CA GLY A 343 -10.54 8.70 -6.32
C GLY A 343 -11.38 9.97 -6.09
N GLY A 344 -11.75 10.17 -4.83
CA GLY A 344 -12.56 11.31 -4.38
C GLY A 344 -14.01 11.28 -4.88
N LYS A 345 -14.57 10.10 -5.25
CA LYS A 345 -15.90 10.00 -5.84
C LYS A 345 -16.59 8.65 -5.62
N PHE A 346 -17.91 8.68 -5.59
CA PHE A 346 -18.72 7.47 -5.66
C PHE A 346 -18.76 6.89 -7.07
N MET A 347 -18.56 5.59 -7.16
CA MET A 347 -18.63 4.85 -8.42
C MET A 347 -19.90 4.01 -8.52
N GLN A 348 -20.42 3.91 -9.76
CA GLN A 348 -21.62 3.11 -10.00
C GLN A 348 -21.26 1.61 -10.07
N PRO A 349 -21.88 0.75 -9.25
CA PRO A 349 -21.61 -0.69 -9.29
C PRO A 349 -21.80 -1.32 -10.67
N SER A 350 -22.80 -0.84 -11.43
CA SER A 350 -23.03 -1.33 -12.79
C SER A 350 -21.88 -1.02 -13.76
N TRP A 351 -21.21 0.12 -13.60
CA TRP A 351 -20.01 0.46 -14.37
C TRP A 351 -18.85 -0.47 -13.97
N MET A 352 -18.61 -0.66 -12.68
CA MET A 352 -17.55 -1.54 -12.18
C MET A 352 -17.73 -2.98 -12.69
N ILE A 353 -18.94 -3.54 -12.63
CA ILE A 353 -19.24 -4.86 -13.18
C ILE A 353 -18.86 -4.94 -14.67
N LYS A 354 -19.20 -3.92 -15.46
CA LYS A 354 -18.90 -3.88 -16.90
C LYS A 354 -17.39 -3.85 -17.16
N GLU A 355 -16.63 -3.10 -16.38
CA GLU A 355 -15.16 -3.04 -16.50
C GLU A 355 -14.49 -4.36 -16.04
N LEU A 356 -15.00 -5.01 -14.98
CA LEU A 356 -14.54 -6.32 -14.54
C LEU A 356 -14.79 -7.39 -15.61
N LEU A 357 -16.01 -7.47 -16.14
CA LEU A 357 -16.36 -8.39 -17.23
C LEU A 357 -15.55 -8.13 -18.51
N ALA A 358 -15.27 -6.88 -18.82
CA ALA A 358 -14.44 -6.52 -19.97
C ALA A 358 -12.94 -6.76 -19.72
N SER A 359 -12.54 -7.13 -18.50
CA SER A 359 -11.14 -7.20 -18.03
C SER A 359 -10.36 -5.90 -18.31
N ARG A 360 -10.98 -4.78 -18.01
CA ARG A 360 -10.42 -3.43 -18.13
C ARG A 360 -10.33 -2.73 -16.78
N ALA A 361 -10.68 -3.44 -15.70
CA ALA A 361 -10.61 -2.89 -14.35
C ALA A 361 -9.17 -2.48 -14.03
N GLY A 362 -8.96 -1.18 -13.89
CA GLY A 362 -7.71 -0.61 -13.38
C GLY A 362 -7.85 -0.25 -11.90
N PHE A 363 -8.65 -1.00 -11.14
CA PHE A 363 -8.88 -0.81 -9.71
C PHE A 363 -8.73 -2.12 -8.96
N CYS A 364 -8.47 -2.02 -7.65
CA CYS A 364 -8.35 -3.16 -6.76
C CYS A 364 -9.68 -3.89 -6.61
N VAL A 365 -9.61 -5.20 -6.40
CA VAL A 365 -10.80 -6.07 -6.37
C VAL A 365 -11.10 -6.55 -4.96
N LEU A 366 -10.11 -7.04 -4.21
CA LEU A 366 -10.27 -7.48 -2.83
C LEU A 366 -9.21 -6.88 -1.90
N TRP A 367 -7.94 -6.87 -2.32
CA TRP A 367 -6.87 -6.21 -1.59
C TRP A 367 -6.88 -4.70 -1.87
N ALA A 368 -6.37 -3.89 -0.96
CA ALA A 368 -6.53 -2.43 -0.93
C ALA A 368 -8.00 -1.97 -0.95
N VAL A 369 -8.90 -2.81 -0.47
CA VAL A 369 -10.35 -2.52 -0.37
C VAL A 369 -10.81 -2.76 1.05
N LEU A 370 -11.63 -1.86 1.59
CA LEU A 370 -12.31 -2.03 2.87
C LEU A 370 -13.79 -2.21 2.63
N PHE A 371 -14.32 -3.31 3.13
CA PHE A 371 -15.74 -3.68 2.99
C PHE A 371 -16.48 -3.51 4.31
N ARG A 372 -17.69 -3.01 4.29
CA ARG A 372 -18.64 -3.23 5.37
C ARG A 372 -18.96 -4.71 5.45
N ARG A 373 -18.89 -5.31 6.66
CA ARG A 373 -19.05 -6.77 6.88
C ARG A 373 -20.28 -7.34 6.19
N GLU A 374 -21.42 -6.66 6.33
CA GLU A 374 -22.72 -7.15 5.81
C GLU A 374 -22.72 -7.24 4.27
N LEU A 375 -21.89 -6.44 3.59
CA LEU A 375 -21.76 -6.52 2.14
C LEU A 375 -21.19 -7.88 1.70
N LEU A 376 -20.26 -8.45 2.46
CA LEU A 376 -19.60 -9.71 2.13
C LEU A 376 -20.45 -10.95 2.40
N GLU A 377 -21.55 -10.82 3.12
CA GLU A 377 -22.43 -11.95 3.44
C GLU A 377 -22.89 -12.67 2.17
N GLY A 378 -22.60 -13.97 2.05
CA GLY A 378 -22.93 -14.79 0.88
C GLY A 378 -22.06 -14.53 -0.36
N CYS A 379 -21.11 -13.59 -0.34
CA CYS A 379 -20.24 -13.30 -1.49
C CYS A 379 -19.00 -14.21 -1.56
N LEU A 380 -18.59 -14.79 -0.44
CA LEU A 380 -17.36 -15.61 -0.30
C LEU A 380 -17.55 -17.09 -0.64
N ASN A 381 -18.51 -17.43 -1.51
CA ASN A 381 -18.88 -18.82 -1.84
C ASN A 381 -18.43 -19.26 -3.24
N THR A 382 -17.38 -18.64 -3.78
CA THR A 382 -16.83 -19.04 -5.08
C THR A 382 -16.33 -20.49 -5.02
N PRO A 383 -16.70 -21.34 -5.97
CA PRO A 383 -16.28 -22.74 -5.97
C PRO A 383 -14.75 -22.89 -6.05
N ARG A 384 -14.17 -23.82 -5.28
CA ARG A 384 -12.71 -24.13 -5.27
C ARG A 384 -12.12 -24.41 -6.65
N LYS A 385 -12.91 -24.89 -7.59
CA LYS A 385 -12.48 -25.18 -8.96
C LYS A 385 -12.11 -23.92 -9.74
N ILE A 386 -12.68 -22.76 -9.38
CA ILE A 386 -12.33 -21.49 -10.01
C ILE A 386 -11.03 -21.02 -9.40
N ARG A 387 -9.91 -21.20 -10.13
CA ARG A 387 -8.55 -20.88 -9.69
C ARG A 387 -8.03 -19.57 -10.28
N SER A 388 -8.76 -18.98 -11.22
CA SER A 388 -8.41 -17.73 -11.87
C SER A 388 -9.62 -16.82 -11.91
N GLY A 389 -9.47 -15.57 -11.43
CA GLY A 389 -10.56 -14.59 -11.37
C GLY A 389 -11.61 -14.88 -10.30
N GLU A 390 -11.28 -15.71 -9.30
CA GLU A 390 -12.13 -15.98 -8.14
C GLU A 390 -12.44 -14.70 -7.36
N ASP A 391 -11.46 -13.80 -7.27
CA ASP A 391 -11.54 -12.47 -6.68
C ASP A 391 -12.49 -11.55 -7.48
N ILE A 392 -12.34 -11.54 -8.82
CA ILE A 392 -13.23 -10.80 -9.71
C ILE A 392 -14.67 -11.27 -9.58
N LEU A 393 -14.89 -12.59 -9.51
CA LEU A 393 -16.24 -13.16 -9.37
C LEU A 393 -16.86 -12.77 -8.02
N MET A 394 -16.08 -12.83 -6.93
CA MET A 394 -16.52 -12.38 -5.61
C MET A 394 -16.93 -10.91 -5.64
N GLN A 395 -16.10 -10.05 -6.23
CA GLN A 395 -16.38 -8.63 -6.36
C GLN A 395 -17.64 -8.36 -7.19
N ILE A 396 -17.81 -9.07 -8.32
CA ILE A 396 -19.03 -8.97 -9.13
C ILE A 396 -20.25 -9.33 -8.28
N ILE A 397 -20.20 -10.40 -7.47
CA ILE A 397 -21.30 -10.80 -6.60
C ILE A 397 -21.60 -9.69 -5.57
N CYS A 398 -20.59 -9.11 -4.92
CA CYS A 398 -20.75 -7.97 -4.02
C CYS A 398 -21.45 -6.80 -4.71
N LEU A 399 -21.00 -6.42 -5.90
CA LEU A 399 -21.53 -5.30 -6.67
C LEU A 399 -22.98 -5.51 -7.14
N THR A 400 -23.46 -6.77 -7.31
CA THR A 400 -24.87 -7.03 -7.63
C THR A 400 -25.83 -6.62 -6.52
N LYS A 401 -25.37 -6.47 -5.29
CA LYS A 401 -26.14 -5.94 -4.15
C LYS A 401 -26.33 -4.42 -4.21
N ASN A 402 -25.74 -3.76 -5.21
CA ASN A 402 -25.79 -2.32 -5.44
C ASN A 402 -25.26 -1.48 -4.26
N PRO A 403 -24.04 -1.77 -3.74
CA PRO A 403 -23.45 -1.03 -2.64
C PRO A 403 -23.10 0.41 -3.03
N LYS A 404 -22.91 1.27 -2.02
CA LYS A 404 -22.26 2.57 -2.19
C LYS A 404 -20.75 2.35 -2.21
N VAL A 405 -20.13 2.48 -3.38
CA VAL A 405 -18.68 2.28 -3.56
C VAL A 405 -17.99 3.64 -3.68
N TRP A 406 -17.06 3.90 -2.78
CA TRP A 406 -16.20 5.08 -2.80
C TRP A 406 -14.83 4.72 -3.36
N PHE A 407 -14.37 5.43 -4.39
CA PHE A 407 -13.00 5.34 -4.86
C PHE A 407 -12.16 6.38 -4.13
N SER A 408 -11.10 5.90 -3.48
CA SER A 408 -10.17 6.69 -2.69
C SER A 408 -8.94 7.10 -3.52
N ASP A 409 -8.41 8.29 -3.27
CA ASP A 409 -7.09 8.70 -3.76
C ASP A 409 -5.93 8.20 -2.89
N GLU A 410 -6.24 7.63 -1.71
CA GLU A 410 -5.23 7.12 -0.80
C GLU A 410 -4.52 5.88 -1.36
N VAL A 411 -3.21 5.85 -1.15
CA VAL A 411 -2.36 4.71 -1.54
C VAL A 411 -2.09 3.89 -0.30
N VAL A 412 -2.66 2.70 -0.21
CA VAL A 412 -2.69 1.92 1.04
C VAL A 412 -1.98 0.57 0.94
N TYR A 413 -1.53 0.18 -0.24
CA TYR A 413 -1.07 -1.18 -0.50
C TYR A 413 0.15 -1.21 -1.43
N MET A 414 1.03 -2.18 -1.22
CA MET A 414 2.15 -2.50 -2.11
C MET A 414 1.94 -3.88 -2.69
N TYR A 415 1.73 -3.94 -4.00
CA TYR A 415 1.50 -5.18 -4.74
C TYR A 415 2.81 -5.70 -5.33
N ASN A 416 3.19 -6.93 -4.98
CA ASN A 416 4.42 -7.58 -5.45
C ASN A 416 4.16 -8.34 -6.76
N MET A 417 4.42 -7.71 -7.89
CA MET A 417 4.17 -8.25 -9.24
C MET A 417 5.22 -9.28 -9.66
N GLY A 418 4.78 -10.23 -10.51
CA GLY A 418 5.69 -11.10 -11.24
C GLY A 418 6.19 -12.31 -10.46
N LEU A 419 5.61 -12.60 -9.31
CA LEU A 419 5.88 -13.85 -8.61
C LEU A 419 5.35 -15.05 -9.40
N PRO A 420 6.02 -16.22 -9.32
CA PRO A 420 5.57 -17.42 -9.98
C PRO A 420 4.13 -17.76 -9.56
N ASN A 421 3.27 -17.95 -10.54
CA ASN A 421 1.87 -18.25 -10.32
C ASN A 421 1.54 -19.60 -10.95
N ASP A 422 1.07 -20.55 -10.15
CA ASP A 422 0.67 -21.90 -10.59
C ASP A 422 -0.69 -21.94 -11.32
N ARG A 423 -1.17 -20.79 -11.81
CA ARG A 423 -2.45 -20.70 -12.50
C ARG A 423 -2.36 -21.41 -13.86
N THR A 424 -2.99 -22.56 -13.95
CA THR A 424 -3.15 -23.27 -15.22
C THR A 424 -4.54 -22.99 -15.78
N LEU A 425 -4.59 -22.62 -17.06
CA LEU A 425 -5.84 -22.44 -17.77
C LEU A 425 -6.56 -23.80 -17.90
N ASN A 426 -7.79 -23.89 -17.39
CA ASN A 426 -8.59 -25.11 -17.39
C ASN A 426 -10.00 -24.83 -17.94
N LEU A 427 -10.43 -25.60 -18.92
CA LEU A 427 -11.72 -25.38 -19.58
C LEU A 427 -12.92 -25.59 -18.66
N ASP A 428 -12.90 -26.60 -17.80
CA ASP A 428 -14.04 -26.90 -16.92
C ASP A 428 -14.22 -25.82 -15.85
N ASP A 429 -13.11 -25.22 -15.40
CA ASP A 429 -13.12 -24.11 -14.45
C ASP A 429 -13.72 -22.85 -15.11
N GLU A 430 -13.28 -22.53 -16.33
CA GLU A 430 -13.80 -21.41 -17.11
C GLU A 430 -15.29 -21.59 -17.49
N MET A 431 -15.70 -22.82 -17.85
CA MET A 431 -17.10 -23.13 -18.13
C MET A 431 -17.98 -22.97 -16.88
N LEU A 432 -17.46 -23.31 -15.71
CA LEU A 432 -18.15 -23.10 -14.43
C LEU A 432 -18.27 -21.61 -14.10
N TYR A 433 -17.20 -20.84 -14.35
CA TYR A 433 -17.19 -19.39 -14.19
C TYR A 433 -18.28 -18.73 -15.05
N ASP A 434 -18.30 -19.06 -16.35
CA ASP A 434 -19.30 -18.56 -17.28
C ASP A 434 -20.74 -18.94 -16.88
N ASP A 435 -20.95 -20.18 -16.42
CA ASP A 435 -22.25 -20.64 -15.92
C ASP A 435 -22.74 -19.81 -14.73
N ILE A 436 -21.83 -19.44 -13.83
CA ILE A 436 -22.17 -18.59 -12.67
C ILE A 436 -22.54 -17.19 -13.16
N LEU A 437 -21.77 -16.60 -14.07
CA LEU A 437 -22.09 -15.28 -14.64
C LEU A 437 -23.44 -15.27 -15.35
N LEU A 438 -23.73 -16.29 -16.18
CA LEU A 438 -24.98 -16.40 -16.92
C LEU A 438 -26.19 -16.57 -15.99
N ARG A 439 -26.04 -17.27 -14.86
CA ARG A 439 -27.08 -17.39 -13.84
C ARG A 439 -27.28 -16.08 -13.07
N LEU A 440 -26.16 -15.42 -12.71
CA LEU A 440 -26.16 -14.18 -11.94
C LEU A 440 -26.86 -13.04 -12.71
N PHE A 441 -26.66 -12.97 -14.02
CA PHE A 441 -27.21 -11.92 -14.87
C PHE A 441 -28.38 -12.35 -15.76
N ARG A 442 -29.03 -13.49 -15.46
CA ARG A 442 -30.12 -14.05 -16.28
C ARG A 442 -31.17 -13.01 -16.66
N ASP A 443 -31.63 -12.22 -15.68
CA ASP A 443 -32.69 -11.22 -15.86
C ASP A 443 -32.18 -9.87 -16.34
N ARG A 444 -30.86 -9.72 -16.53
CA ARG A 444 -30.17 -8.51 -16.96
C ARG A 444 -29.22 -8.76 -18.15
N MET A 445 -29.54 -9.77 -18.98
CA MET A 445 -28.69 -10.12 -20.13
C MET A 445 -28.64 -9.03 -21.20
N ASP A 446 -29.67 -8.18 -21.32
CA ASP A 446 -29.66 -7.02 -22.22
C ASP A 446 -28.58 -6.01 -21.82
N GLU A 447 -28.30 -5.87 -20.52
CA GLU A 447 -27.30 -4.94 -19.99
C GLU A 447 -25.89 -5.57 -19.96
N TYR A 448 -25.73 -6.78 -19.42
CA TYR A 448 -24.43 -7.40 -19.15
C TYR A 448 -24.00 -8.45 -20.16
N GLY A 449 -24.92 -9.02 -20.94
CA GLY A 449 -24.62 -10.05 -21.92
C GLY A 449 -23.51 -9.69 -22.90
N PRO A 450 -23.50 -8.47 -23.50
CA PRO A 450 -22.41 -8.05 -24.37
C PRO A 450 -21.03 -7.97 -23.71
N TYR A 451 -20.97 -7.73 -22.37
CA TYR A 451 -19.72 -7.70 -21.60
C TYR A 451 -19.26 -9.11 -21.20
N ILE A 452 -20.21 -10.01 -20.89
CA ILE A 452 -19.91 -11.43 -20.69
C ILE A 452 -19.28 -12.02 -21.95
N VAL A 453 -19.76 -11.65 -23.12
CA VAL A 453 -19.16 -12.07 -24.41
C VAL A 453 -17.74 -11.53 -24.57
N LEU A 454 -17.44 -10.33 -24.08
CA LEU A 454 -16.06 -9.82 -24.04
C LEU A 454 -15.16 -10.72 -23.16
N HIS A 455 -15.62 -11.06 -21.94
CA HIS A 455 -14.91 -11.98 -21.06
C HIS A 455 -14.64 -13.32 -21.74
N GLN A 456 -15.66 -13.95 -22.29
CA GLN A 456 -15.58 -15.24 -22.97
C GLN A 456 -14.63 -15.20 -24.18
N THR A 457 -14.65 -14.10 -24.94
CA THR A 457 -13.74 -13.91 -26.06
C THR A 457 -12.30 -13.86 -25.60
N LYS A 458 -12.04 -13.21 -24.47
CA LYS A 458 -10.70 -13.12 -23.89
C LYS A 458 -10.19 -14.48 -23.41
N MET A 459 -11.07 -15.28 -22.79
CA MET A 459 -10.75 -16.66 -22.42
C MET A 459 -10.48 -17.53 -23.64
N TYR A 460 -11.29 -17.42 -24.70
CA TYR A 460 -11.04 -18.07 -25.98
C TYR A 460 -9.66 -17.70 -26.56
N GLU A 461 -9.28 -16.40 -26.55
CA GLU A 461 -7.95 -15.96 -26.97
C GLU A 461 -6.83 -16.54 -26.09
N ASN A 462 -7.06 -16.72 -24.78
CA ASN A 462 -6.10 -17.36 -23.88
C ASN A 462 -5.87 -18.83 -24.25
N PHE A 463 -6.92 -19.61 -24.46
CA PHE A 463 -6.81 -21.01 -24.91
C PHE A 463 -6.09 -21.14 -26.24
N ILE A 464 -6.33 -20.24 -27.19
CA ILE A 464 -5.60 -20.23 -28.48
C ILE A 464 -4.12 -19.89 -28.27
N TYR A 465 -3.81 -18.90 -27.43
CA TYR A 465 -2.43 -18.50 -27.15
C TYR A 465 -1.63 -19.64 -26.54
N GLU A 466 -2.23 -20.35 -25.56
CA GLU A 466 -1.66 -21.52 -24.92
C GLU A 466 -1.70 -22.81 -25.78
N ARG A 467 -2.18 -22.71 -27.02
CA ARG A 467 -2.34 -23.83 -27.97
C ARG A 467 -3.22 -24.98 -27.48
N GLN A 468 -4.13 -24.72 -26.56
CA GLN A 468 -5.08 -25.71 -26.02
C GLN A 468 -6.29 -25.85 -26.95
N TYR A 469 -6.09 -26.28 -28.19
CA TYR A 469 -7.12 -26.30 -29.24
C TYR A 469 -8.24 -27.30 -28.99
N ASP A 470 -7.99 -28.38 -28.25
CA ASP A 470 -8.98 -29.41 -27.94
C ASP A 470 -10.09 -28.93 -27.01
N ALA A 471 -9.80 -27.87 -26.23
CA ALA A 471 -10.76 -27.23 -25.36
C ALA A 471 -11.82 -26.39 -26.11
N LEU A 472 -11.51 -25.93 -27.32
CA LEU A 472 -12.24 -24.90 -28.05
C LEU A 472 -13.62 -25.27 -28.62
N PRO A 473 -13.99 -26.54 -28.97
CA PRO A 473 -15.27 -26.81 -29.61
C PRO A 473 -16.48 -26.36 -28.80
N LYS A 474 -16.41 -26.35 -27.47
CA LYS A 474 -17.50 -25.90 -26.58
C LYS A 474 -17.62 -24.37 -26.58
N TYR A 475 -16.51 -23.64 -26.37
CA TYR A 475 -16.48 -22.19 -26.41
C TYR A 475 -16.83 -21.62 -27.79
N TYR A 476 -16.34 -22.25 -28.85
CA TYR A 476 -16.57 -21.80 -30.21
C TYR A 476 -18.05 -21.82 -30.62
N ARG A 477 -18.81 -22.87 -30.20
CA ARG A 477 -20.25 -22.95 -30.46
C ARG A 477 -21.03 -21.85 -29.76
N PHE A 478 -20.60 -21.47 -28.58
CA PHE A 478 -21.22 -20.43 -27.77
C PHE A 478 -20.97 -19.05 -28.39
N LEU A 479 -19.72 -18.69 -28.64
CA LEU A 479 -19.32 -17.41 -29.20
C LEU A 479 -19.87 -17.15 -30.63
N ARG A 480 -20.11 -18.20 -31.43
CA ARG A 480 -20.72 -18.03 -32.74
C ARG A 480 -22.13 -17.47 -32.70
N LYS A 481 -22.90 -17.79 -31.63
CA LYS A 481 -24.29 -17.39 -31.47
C LYS A 481 -24.45 -16.12 -30.63
N ALA A 482 -23.39 -15.67 -29.98
CA ALA A 482 -23.42 -14.54 -29.05
C ALA A 482 -23.52 -13.20 -29.76
N ASP A 483 -24.05 -12.19 -29.08
CA ASP A 483 -24.01 -10.80 -29.53
C ASP A 483 -22.57 -10.26 -29.51
N LYS A 484 -22.07 -9.91 -30.69
CA LYS A 484 -20.70 -9.43 -30.91
C LYS A 484 -20.61 -7.92 -31.02
N SER A 485 -21.65 -7.18 -30.65
CA SER A 485 -21.74 -5.72 -30.84
C SER A 485 -20.57 -4.96 -30.22
N ARG A 486 -20.05 -5.44 -29.09
CA ARG A 486 -18.94 -4.82 -28.36
C ARG A 486 -17.55 -5.35 -28.71
N LEU A 487 -17.46 -6.41 -29.51
CA LEU A 487 -16.17 -6.95 -29.94
C LEU A 487 -15.52 -6.04 -30.98
N SER A 488 -14.21 -5.88 -30.89
CA SER A 488 -13.41 -5.25 -31.93
C SER A 488 -13.48 -6.04 -33.23
N LEU A 489 -13.20 -5.39 -34.38
CA LEU A 489 -13.15 -6.09 -35.66
C LEU A 489 -12.11 -7.23 -35.64
N ALA A 490 -10.97 -7.01 -34.95
CA ALA A 490 -9.92 -8.01 -34.83
C ALA A 490 -10.40 -9.25 -34.04
N ASP A 491 -11.12 -9.04 -32.92
CA ASP A 491 -11.67 -10.14 -32.13
C ASP A 491 -12.74 -10.92 -32.87
N ARG A 492 -13.59 -10.23 -33.62
CA ARG A 492 -14.60 -10.87 -34.49
C ARG A 492 -13.93 -11.75 -35.55
N ILE A 493 -12.86 -11.26 -36.19
CA ILE A 493 -12.07 -12.02 -37.17
C ILE A 493 -11.40 -13.23 -36.48
N ALA A 494 -10.77 -13.03 -35.33
CA ALA A 494 -10.09 -14.09 -34.60
C ALA A 494 -11.03 -15.26 -34.24
N ILE A 495 -12.28 -14.98 -33.83
CA ILE A 495 -13.31 -15.99 -33.57
C ILE A 495 -13.74 -16.74 -34.85
N MET A 496 -13.66 -16.10 -36.00
CA MET A 496 -14.07 -16.71 -37.27
C MET A 496 -12.99 -17.58 -37.92
N LEU A 497 -11.74 -17.36 -37.58
CA LEU A 497 -10.60 -18.10 -38.13
C LEU A 497 -10.48 -19.50 -37.49
N PRO A 498 -9.96 -20.50 -38.20
CA PRO A 498 -9.50 -21.73 -37.57
C PRO A 498 -8.50 -21.43 -36.44
N PRO A 499 -8.58 -22.15 -35.28
CA PRO A 499 -7.75 -21.85 -34.10
C PRO A 499 -6.24 -21.75 -34.38
N CYS A 500 -5.71 -22.63 -35.21
CA CYS A 500 -4.29 -22.63 -35.61
C CYS A 500 -3.87 -21.39 -36.39
N ILE A 501 -4.79 -20.79 -37.16
CA ILE A 501 -4.56 -19.53 -37.89
C ILE A 501 -4.76 -18.33 -36.98
N ALA A 502 -5.78 -18.36 -36.14
CA ALA A 502 -6.08 -17.31 -35.15
C ALA A 502 -4.94 -17.11 -34.12
N HIS A 503 -4.14 -18.15 -33.87
CA HIS A 503 -2.99 -18.09 -32.96
C HIS A 503 -2.01 -16.95 -33.31
N TYR A 504 -1.67 -16.77 -34.60
CA TYR A 504 -0.69 -15.76 -35.02
C TYR A 504 -1.10 -14.31 -34.68
N PRO A 505 -2.27 -13.81 -35.08
CA PRO A 505 -2.67 -12.44 -34.74
C PRO A 505 -2.91 -12.27 -33.23
N ILE A 506 -3.40 -13.29 -32.51
CA ILE A 506 -3.59 -13.26 -31.06
C ILE A 506 -2.25 -13.17 -30.35
N ALA A 507 -1.27 -14.00 -30.74
CA ALA A 507 0.07 -13.95 -30.17
C ALA A 507 0.75 -12.58 -30.41
N MET A 508 0.61 -12.02 -31.61
CA MET A 508 1.11 -10.66 -31.90
C MET A 508 0.44 -9.58 -31.05
N LYS A 509 -0.89 -9.68 -30.83
CA LYS A 509 -1.64 -8.76 -29.96
C LYS A 509 -1.15 -8.84 -28.51
N LYS A 510 -1.03 -10.05 -27.96
CA LYS A 510 -0.58 -10.27 -26.57
C LYS A 510 0.86 -9.85 -26.34
N ASN A 511 1.77 -10.19 -27.27
CA ASN A 511 3.17 -9.81 -27.17
C ASN A 511 3.39 -8.28 -27.24
N ARG A 512 2.49 -7.53 -27.89
CA ARG A 512 2.52 -6.05 -27.87
C ARG A 512 2.01 -5.46 -26.56
N GLN A 513 1.18 -6.19 -25.84
CA GLN A 513 0.60 -5.74 -24.56
C GLN A 513 1.47 -6.11 -23.36
N MET A 514 2.50 -6.96 -23.55
CA MET A 514 3.46 -7.26 -22.49
C MET A 514 4.38 -6.05 -22.24
N PRO A 515 4.61 -5.65 -20.98
CA PRO A 515 5.61 -4.64 -20.65
C PRO A 515 6.98 -5.05 -21.20
N ASP A 516 7.76 -4.08 -21.69
CA ASP A 516 9.06 -4.31 -22.35
C ASP A 516 10.05 -5.17 -21.52
N ARG A 517 9.95 -5.15 -20.19
CA ARG A 517 10.81 -5.96 -19.29
C ARG A 517 10.49 -7.45 -19.30
N THR A 518 9.25 -7.84 -19.52
CA THR A 518 8.84 -9.25 -19.66
C THR A 518 9.27 -9.82 -21.02
N ARG A 519 9.41 -8.98 -22.04
CA ARG A 519 9.98 -9.35 -23.35
C ARG A 519 11.43 -9.78 -23.26
N LEU A 520 12.24 -9.08 -22.44
CA LEU A 520 13.67 -9.37 -22.27
C LEU A 520 13.93 -10.70 -21.55
N GLN A 521 12.99 -11.21 -20.76
CA GLN A 521 13.09 -12.53 -20.11
C GLN A 521 12.62 -13.66 -21.03
N ALA A 522 11.61 -13.43 -21.87
CA ALA A 522 11.11 -14.41 -22.83
C ALA A 522 12.06 -14.63 -24.03
N GLU A 523 12.94 -13.67 -24.35
CA GLU A 523 13.97 -13.80 -25.40
C GLU A 523 15.26 -14.47 -24.90
N LYS A 524 15.39 -14.72 -23.58
CA LYS A 524 16.55 -15.37 -22.95
C LYS A 524 16.31 -16.82 -22.51
N GLY A 525 15.10 -17.36 -22.67
CA GLY A 525 14.72 -18.76 -22.42
C GLY A 525 14.32 -19.43 -23.73
#